data_f4b43db430ce30d93e1fef495333e155
#
_entry.id   f4b43db430ce30d93e1fef495333e155
#
_cell.length_a   1.000
_cell.length_b   1.000
_cell.length_c   1.000
_cell.angle_alpha   90.00
_cell.angle_beta   90.00
_cell.angle_gamma   90.00
#
_symmetry.space_group_name_H-M   'P 1'
#
loop_
_entity.id
_entity.type
_entity.pdbx_description
1 polymer ?
#
loop_
_entity_poly.entity_id
_entity_poly.type
_entity_poly.pdbx_seq_one_letter_code
_entity_poly.pdbx_strand_id
1 'polypeptide(L)'
;MQKEVESLFGAIETRIHSTLQRLPAPEGVVYACGFWLFYCDYTVLGVPCFAYNTVGNENDTKWSPSEWIVDVADEMTEVLKPLYEQVSSLMAGKDDAAWEALIEYQWNVYSKVCISLNASVKQGRGPLAHWYLTEDFVIGIFEEQADDDMYDFLVKASVGEKAALELGIV
;
A
#
# COMPACT_ATOMS: atom_id res chain seq x y z
N MET A 1 -3.58 -13.82 16.16
CA MET A 1 -2.77 -12.58 16.25
C MET A 1 -2.82 -12.05 17.68
N GLN A 2 -1.72 -11.48 18.18
CA GLN A 2 -1.71 -10.84 19.51
C GLN A 2 -2.43 -9.48 19.42
N LYS A 3 -3.24 -9.13 20.44
CA LYS A 3 -3.99 -7.85 20.48
C LYS A 3 -3.11 -6.61 20.34
N GLU A 4 -1.88 -6.67 20.81
CA GLU A 4 -0.90 -5.58 20.69
C GLU A 4 -0.47 -5.37 19.24
N VAL A 5 -0.24 -6.44 18.48
CA VAL A 5 0.06 -6.38 17.04
C VAL A 5 -1.12 -5.80 16.27
N GLU A 6 -2.35 -6.25 16.56
CA GLU A 6 -3.56 -5.69 15.94
C GLU A 6 -3.72 -4.19 16.23
N SER A 7 -3.42 -3.76 17.47
CA SER A 7 -3.44 -2.35 17.85
C SER A 7 -2.40 -1.52 17.09
N LEU A 8 -1.19 -2.06 16.88
CA LEU A 8 -0.15 -1.39 16.10
C LEU A 8 -0.55 -1.25 14.64
N PHE A 9 -1.16 -2.27 14.04
CA PHE A 9 -1.68 -2.16 12.67
C PHE A 9 -2.83 -1.15 12.54
N GLY A 10 -3.69 -1.00 13.55
CA GLY A 10 -4.67 0.08 13.60
C GLY A 10 -4.03 1.48 13.68
N ALA A 11 -2.88 1.59 14.38
CA ALA A 11 -2.10 2.82 14.39
C ALA A 11 -1.40 3.07 13.03
N ILE A 12 -0.90 2.01 12.36
CA ILE A 12 -0.32 2.07 11.02
C ILE A 12 -1.38 2.60 10.02
N GLU A 13 -2.57 2.02 9.99
CA GLU A 13 -3.69 2.49 9.15
C GLU A 13 -3.97 3.98 9.36
N THR A 14 -4.13 4.40 10.62
CA THR A 14 -4.34 5.82 10.98
C THR A 14 -3.21 6.70 10.49
N ARG A 15 -1.98 6.22 10.59
CA ARG A 15 -0.78 6.96 10.20
C ARG A 15 -0.69 7.09 8.67
N ILE A 16 -1.02 6.04 7.92
CA ILE A 16 -1.11 6.08 6.45
C ILE A 16 -2.10 7.18 6.03
N HIS A 17 -3.34 7.15 6.53
CA HIS A 17 -4.35 8.15 6.21
C HIS A 17 -3.89 9.58 6.52
N SER A 18 -3.31 9.80 7.71
CA SER A 18 -2.86 11.13 8.11
C SER A 18 -1.62 11.61 7.33
N THR A 19 -0.78 10.71 6.84
CA THR A 19 0.37 11.04 6.00
C THR A 19 -0.10 11.43 4.61
N LEU A 20 -0.94 10.62 3.96
CA LEU A 20 -1.51 10.94 2.66
C LEU A 20 -2.24 12.28 2.65
N GLN A 21 -2.94 12.63 3.73
CA GLN A 21 -3.63 13.92 3.86
C GLN A 21 -2.67 15.12 3.90
N ARG A 22 -1.43 14.92 4.37
CA ARG A 22 -0.42 15.98 4.52
C ARG A 22 0.55 16.07 3.35
N LEU A 23 0.66 15.01 2.54
CA LEU A 23 1.50 15.07 1.35
C LEU A 23 1.02 16.21 0.45
N PRO A 24 1.93 17.00 -0.12
CA PRO A 24 1.56 18.02 -1.10
C PRO A 24 0.88 17.37 -2.30
N ALA A 25 -0.05 18.10 -2.92
CA ALA A 25 -0.63 17.63 -4.17
C ALA A 25 0.48 17.50 -5.23
N PRO A 26 0.54 16.35 -5.94
CA PRO A 26 1.51 16.17 -7.02
C PRO A 26 1.35 17.20 -8.14
N GLU A 27 2.44 17.48 -8.86
CA GLU A 27 2.34 18.16 -10.15
C GLU A 27 1.76 17.18 -11.19
N GLY A 28 0.66 17.58 -11.84
CA GLY A 28 -0.03 16.74 -12.83
C GLY A 28 -1.21 15.95 -12.26
N VAL A 29 -1.80 15.13 -13.13
CA VAL A 29 -2.98 14.30 -12.81
C VAL A 29 -2.51 12.90 -12.47
N VAL A 30 -2.81 12.42 -11.26
CA VAL A 30 -2.40 11.10 -10.79
C VAL A 30 -3.40 10.04 -11.26
N TYR A 31 -2.93 8.95 -11.85
CA TYR A 31 -3.78 7.83 -12.25
C TYR A 31 -3.67 6.62 -11.32
N ALA A 32 -2.54 6.49 -10.60
CA ALA A 32 -2.34 5.38 -9.68
C ALA A 32 -1.47 5.76 -8.49
N CYS A 33 -1.75 5.13 -7.35
CA CYS A 33 -0.86 5.02 -6.20
C CYS A 33 -0.66 3.55 -5.86
N GLY A 34 0.50 3.20 -5.33
CA GLY A 34 0.82 1.81 -4.98
C GLY A 34 1.64 1.65 -3.72
N PHE A 35 1.29 0.61 -2.98
CA PHE A 35 2.17 0.02 -1.97
C PHE A 35 2.87 -1.19 -2.56
N TRP A 36 4.16 -1.36 -2.26
CA TRP A 36 4.98 -2.44 -2.77
C TRP A 36 6.16 -2.72 -1.85
N LEU A 37 6.94 -3.78 -2.11
CA LEU A 37 8.08 -4.23 -1.30
C LEU A 37 7.69 -4.55 0.15
N PHE A 38 6.83 -5.55 0.31
CA PHE A 38 6.41 -6.08 1.61
C PHE A 38 7.45 -7.05 2.16
N TYR A 39 8.60 -6.52 2.54
CA TYR A 39 9.74 -7.31 2.99
C TYR A 39 9.52 -7.93 4.37
N CYS A 40 9.82 -9.22 4.49
CA CYS A 40 9.94 -9.91 5.77
C CYS A 40 10.97 -11.03 5.67
N ASP A 41 11.85 -11.12 6.65
CA ASP A 41 12.86 -12.19 6.77
C ASP A 41 12.70 -13.04 8.04
N TYR A 42 11.50 -13.04 8.63
CA TYR A 42 11.16 -13.71 9.89
C TYR A 42 11.92 -13.19 11.12
N THR A 43 12.58 -12.06 11.00
CA THR A 43 13.21 -11.33 12.11
C THR A 43 12.81 -9.87 12.14
N VAL A 44 12.59 -9.30 10.96
CA VAL A 44 12.19 -7.92 10.74
C VAL A 44 11.05 -7.86 9.73
N LEU A 45 10.05 -7.05 10.03
CA LEU A 45 9.01 -6.66 9.09
C LEU A 45 9.38 -5.30 8.50
N GLY A 46 9.59 -5.24 7.19
CA GLY A 46 9.90 -4.00 6.47
C GLY A 46 8.67 -3.11 6.32
N VAL A 47 8.88 -1.80 6.32
CA VAL A 47 7.84 -0.84 5.94
C VAL A 47 7.66 -0.92 4.43
N PRO A 48 6.43 -1.15 3.92
CA PRO A 48 6.20 -1.13 2.48
C PRO A 48 6.49 0.25 1.89
N CYS A 49 7.07 0.28 0.70
CA CYS A 49 7.24 1.49 -0.07
C CYS A 49 5.90 2.03 -0.56
N PHE A 50 5.82 3.32 -0.81
CA PHE A 50 4.65 3.98 -1.39
C PHE A 50 5.09 4.91 -2.51
N ALA A 51 4.44 4.81 -3.67
CA ALA A 51 4.69 5.67 -4.82
C ALA A 51 3.38 6.07 -5.50
N TYR A 52 3.45 7.07 -6.38
CA TYR A 52 2.36 7.42 -7.30
C TYR A 52 2.90 7.71 -8.69
N ASN A 53 2.04 7.59 -9.70
CA ASN A 53 2.39 7.96 -11.06
C ASN A 53 1.33 8.89 -11.69
N THR A 54 1.76 9.69 -12.66
CA THR A 54 0.94 10.75 -13.28
C THR A 54 0.74 10.49 -14.78
N VAL A 55 -0.37 11.00 -15.29
CA VAL A 55 -0.69 10.97 -16.74
C VAL A 55 0.46 11.60 -17.54
N GLY A 56 0.87 10.93 -18.60
CA GLY A 56 1.99 11.31 -19.45
C GLY A 56 3.33 10.68 -19.05
N ASN A 57 3.36 9.97 -17.92
CA ASN A 57 4.48 9.15 -17.47
C ASN A 57 4.18 7.64 -17.57
N GLU A 58 3.06 7.29 -18.23
CA GLU A 58 2.75 5.90 -18.53
C GLU A 58 3.75 5.38 -19.57
N ASN A 59 4.32 4.24 -19.27
CA ASN A 59 5.18 3.46 -20.15
C ASN A 59 4.77 1.99 -20.07
N ASP A 60 5.58 1.09 -20.58
CA ASP A 60 5.33 -0.35 -20.51
C ASP A 60 5.26 -0.88 -19.06
N THR A 61 5.70 -0.06 -18.08
CA THR A 61 5.70 -0.36 -16.64
C THR A 61 4.59 0.38 -15.89
N LYS A 62 3.46 0.65 -16.55
CA LYS A 62 2.33 1.43 -16.01
C LYS A 62 1.92 1.03 -14.59
N TRP A 63 2.01 -0.26 -14.26
CA TRP A 63 1.59 -0.83 -12.99
C TRP A 63 2.74 -1.32 -12.11
N SER A 64 3.97 -0.86 -12.38
CA SER A 64 5.19 -1.20 -11.62
C SER A 64 5.65 -0.02 -10.77
N PRO A 65 5.29 0.06 -9.49
CA PRO A 65 5.65 1.19 -8.61
C PRO A 65 7.15 1.44 -8.49
N SER A 66 7.99 0.42 -8.60
CA SER A 66 9.46 0.56 -8.58
C SER A 66 10.00 1.37 -9.77
N GLU A 67 9.26 1.44 -10.87
CA GLU A 67 9.60 2.17 -12.08
C GLU A 67 8.93 3.55 -12.14
N TRP A 68 8.10 3.91 -11.16
CA TRP A 68 7.42 5.20 -11.16
C TRP A 68 8.37 6.34 -10.80
N ILE A 69 8.15 7.50 -11.43
CA ILE A 69 9.06 8.65 -11.34
C ILE A 69 9.02 9.30 -9.95
N VAL A 70 7.89 9.21 -9.25
CA VAL A 70 7.70 9.90 -7.98
C VAL A 70 7.63 8.88 -6.85
N ASP A 71 8.70 8.85 -6.10
CA ASP A 71 8.86 8.06 -4.90
C ASP A 71 8.69 8.98 -3.67
N VAL A 72 7.67 8.72 -2.87
CA VAL A 72 7.42 9.35 -1.57
C VAL A 72 7.61 8.33 -0.44
N ALA A 73 8.39 7.29 -0.70
CA ALA A 73 8.66 6.22 0.25
C ALA A 73 9.29 6.76 1.54
N ASP A 74 10.15 7.77 1.44
CA ASP A 74 10.86 8.32 2.58
C ASP A 74 9.88 8.90 3.62
N GLU A 75 8.91 9.74 3.19
CA GLU A 75 7.93 10.33 4.10
C GLU A 75 7.03 9.27 4.76
N MET A 76 6.61 8.28 4.00
CA MET A 76 5.79 7.17 4.52
C MET A 76 6.62 6.29 5.45
N THR A 77 7.85 5.97 5.06
CA THR A 77 8.78 5.15 5.84
C THR A 77 9.11 5.79 7.19
N GLU A 78 9.46 7.08 7.22
CA GLU A 78 9.81 7.79 8.45
C GLU A 78 8.69 7.73 9.50
N VAL A 79 7.43 7.89 9.07
CA VAL A 79 6.30 7.90 10.00
C VAL A 79 5.83 6.51 10.43
N LEU A 80 6.07 5.48 9.61
CA LEU A 80 5.65 4.10 9.89
C LEU A 80 6.73 3.28 10.59
N LYS A 81 8.00 3.53 10.31
CA LYS A 81 9.15 2.77 10.82
C LYS A 81 9.08 2.48 12.34
N PRO A 82 8.79 3.46 13.22
CA PRO A 82 8.72 3.17 14.67
C PRO A 82 7.63 2.16 15.05
N LEU A 83 6.53 2.07 14.29
CA LEU A 83 5.46 1.10 14.52
C LEU A 83 5.89 -0.28 14.03
N TYR A 84 6.56 -0.36 12.90
CA TYR A 84 7.09 -1.61 12.34
C TYR A 84 8.21 -2.20 13.20
N GLU A 85 9.06 -1.37 13.79
CA GLU A 85 10.07 -1.80 14.76
C GLU A 85 9.42 -2.40 16.03
N GLN A 86 8.30 -1.83 16.49
CA GLN A 86 7.54 -2.38 17.60
C GLN A 86 6.88 -3.72 17.23
N VAL A 87 6.28 -3.83 16.03
CA VAL A 87 5.74 -5.12 15.56
C VAL A 87 6.82 -6.18 15.51
N SER A 88 7.97 -5.88 14.90
CA SER A 88 9.11 -6.81 14.84
C SER A 88 9.60 -7.24 16.22
N SER A 89 9.65 -6.29 17.17
CA SER A 89 10.04 -6.58 18.56
C SER A 89 9.05 -7.52 19.26
N LEU A 90 7.74 -7.37 19.03
CA LEU A 90 6.71 -8.28 19.58
C LEU A 90 6.76 -9.67 18.94
N MET A 91 7.27 -9.76 17.72
CA MET A 91 7.42 -11.02 17.00
C MET A 91 8.75 -11.72 17.24
N ALA A 92 9.69 -11.06 17.92
CA ALA A 92 11.00 -11.63 18.20
C ALA A 92 10.90 -12.99 18.92
N GLY A 93 11.57 -14.01 18.37
CA GLY A 93 11.57 -15.36 18.89
C GLY A 93 10.27 -16.16 18.65
N LYS A 94 9.36 -15.67 17.82
CA LYS A 94 8.23 -16.45 17.31
C LYS A 94 8.70 -17.37 16.19
N ASP A 95 7.93 -18.44 15.95
CA ASP A 95 8.16 -19.39 14.87
C ASP A 95 7.74 -18.83 13.51
N ASP A 96 8.14 -19.52 12.46
CA ASP A 96 7.86 -19.13 11.07
C ASP A 96 6.35 -19.03 10.81
N ALA A 97 5.55 -19.93 11.36
CA ALA A 97 4.10 -19.89 11.18
C ALA A 97 3.45 -18.61 11.76
N ALA A 98 4.01 -18.09 12.86
CA ALA A 98 3.54 -16.83 13.43
C ALA A 98 3.93 -15.64 12.52
N TRP A 99 5.11 -15.69 11.89
CA TRP A 99 5.55 -14.68 10.94
C TRP A 99 4.73 -14.73 9.63
N GLU A 100 4.45 -15.92 9.10
CA GLU A 100 3.56 -16.09 7.94
C GLU A 100 2.17 -15.51 8.21
N ALA A 101 1.58 -15.82 9.37
CA ALA A 101 0.30 -15.23 9.77
C ALA A 101 0.35 -13.70 9.93
N LEU A 102 1.50 -13.12 10.32
CA LEU A 102 1.70 -11.69 10.38
C LEU A 102 1.73 -11.07 8.97
N ILE A 103 2.44 -11.69 8.03
CA ILE A 103 2.53 -11.23 6.63
C ILE A 103 1.13 -11.22 5.99
N GLU A 104 0.38 -12.30 6.12
CA GLU A 104 -1.01 -12.35 5.64
C GLU A 104 -1.90 -11.28 6.29
N TYR A 105 -1.71 -11.04 7.60
CA TYR A 105 -2.44 -9.98 8.30
C TYR A 105 -2.08 -8.60 7.78
N GLN A 106 -0.81 -8.31 7.52
CA GLN A 106 -0.34 -7.07 6.92
C GLN A 106 -1.00 -6.84 5.55
N TRP A 107 -0.97 -7.82 4.65
CA TRP A 107 -1.62 -7.71 3.34
C TRP A 107 -3.12 -7.42 3.46
N ASN A 108 -3.81 -8.10 4.39
CA ASN A 108 -5.22 -7.85 4.65
C ASN A 108 -5.51 -6.42 5.14
N VAL A 109 -4.64 -5.86 6.00
CA VAL A 109 -4.78 -4.48 6.48
C VAL A 109 -4.58 -3.50 5.34
N TYR A 110 -3.51 -3.63 4.55
CA TYR A 110 -3.24 -2.74 3.42
C TYR A 110 -4.30 -2.85 2.33
N SER A 111 -4.81 -4.04 2.04
CA SER A 111 -5.94 -4.21 1.12
C SER A 111 -7.18 -3.43 1.57
N LYS A 112 -7.53 -3.50 2.85
CA LYS A 112 -8.66 -2.73 3.42
C LYS A 112 -8.42 -1.23 3.35
N VAL A 113 -7.18 -0.78 3.62
CA VAL A 113 -6.80 0.63 3.48
C VAL A 113 -7.00 1.09 2.05
N CYS A 114 -6.49 0.35 1.06
CA CYS A 114 -6.64 0.68 -0.36
C CYS A 114 -8.11 0.71 -0.79
N ILE A 115 -8.92 -0.28 -0.42
CA ILE A 115 -10.36 -0.31 -0.71
C ILE A 115 -11.08 0.91 -0.12
N SER A 116 -10.76 1.27 1.14
CA SER A 116 -11.34 2.43 1.82
C SER A 116 -10.96 3.74 1.13
N LEU A 117 -9.69 3.88 0.72
CA LEU A 117 -9.17 5.04 0.00
C LEU A 117 -9.83 5.17 -1.38
N ASN A 118 -9.88 4.08 -2.17
CA ASN A 118 -10.58 4.05 -3.47
C ASN A 118 -12.04 4.46 -3.34
N ALA A 119 -12.75 3.96 -2.33
CA ALA A 119 -14.13 4.33 -2.07
C ALA A 119 -14.30 5.80 -1.68
N SER A 120 -13.35 6.36 -0.92
CA SER A 120 -13.35 7.77 -0.51
C SER A 120 -13.10 8.69 -1.70
N VAL A 121 -12.15 8.35 -2.57
CA VAL A 121 -11.85 9.10 -3.81
C VAL A 121 -13.07 9.16 -4.73
N LYS A 122 -13.75 8.04 -4.96
CA LYS A 122 -14.98 7.98 -5.76
C LYS A 122 -16.11 8.88 -5.21
N GLN A 123 -16.05 9.23 -3.94
CA GLN A 123 -16.99 10.15 -3.27
C GLN A 123 -16.48 11.59 -3.20
N GLY A 124 -15.34 11.91 -3.81
CA GLY A 124 -14.71 13.22 -3.78
C GLY A 124 -14.25 13.65 -2.39
N ARG A 125 -13.89 12.69 -1.53
CA ARG A 125 -13.49 12.94 -0.13
C ARG A 125 -12.29 12.06 0.26
N GLY A 126 -11.83 12.21 1.50
CA GLY A 126 -10.75 11.43 2.08
C GLY A 126 -9.38 12.09 1.94
N PRO A 127 -8.30 11.39 2.30
CA PRO A 127 -6.96 11.97 2.38
C PRO A 127 -6.42 12.54 1.06
N LEU A 128 -6.83 11.98 -0.07
CA LEU A 128 -6.39 12.39 -1.41
C LEU A 128 -7.34 13.38 -2.09
N ALA A 129 -8.37 13.92 -1.40
CA ALA A 129 -9.37 14.82 -1.99
C ALA A 129 -8.79 16.15 -2.52
N HIS A 130 -7.55 16.49 -2.15
CA HIS A 130 -6.84 17.69 -2.61
C HIS A 130 -5.91 17.43 -3.80
N TRP A 131 -5.82 16.18 -4.28
CA TRP A 131 -5.02 15.80 -5.45
C TRP A 131 -5.88 15.84 -6.72
N TYR A 132 -5.22 16.10 -7.85
CA TYR A 132 -5.85 15.95 -9.16
C TYR A 132 -5.73 14.49 -9.60
N LEU A 133 -6.87 13.77 -9.60
CA LEU A 133 -6.94 12.34 -9.89
C LEU A 133 -7.71 12.09 -11.20
N THR A 134 -7.35 11.03 -11.93
CA THR A 134 -8.14 10.56 -13.08
C THR A 134 -9.47 9.96 -12.62
N GLU A 135 -10.44 9.81 -13.52
CA GLU A 135 -11.73 9.15 -13.22
C GLU A 135 -11.55 7.66 -12.87
N ASP A 136 -10.55 7.04 -13.48
CA ASP A 136 -10.16 5.63 -13.30
C ASP A 136 -9.03 5.44 -12.28
N PHE A 137 -8.73 6.47 -11.48
CA PHE A 137 -7.72 6.41 -10.43
C PHE A 137 -7.89 5.20 -9.53
N VAL A 138 -6.76 4.55 -9.22
CA VAL A 138 -6.70 3.45 -8.25
C VAL A 138 -5.53 3.61 -7.28
N ILE A 139 -5.74 3.10 -6.08
CA ILE A 139 -4.66 2.81 -5.13
C ILE A 139 -4.71 1.33 -4.78
N GLY A 140 -3.56 0.64 -4.85
CA GLY A 140 -3.48 -0.80 -4.69
C GLY A 140 -2.18 -1.29 -4.07
N ILE A 141 -2.10 -2.61 -3.94
CA ILE A 141 -0.86 -3.35 -3.63
C ILE A 141 -0.36 -3.93 -4.95
N PHE A 142 0.84 -3.51 -5.34
CA PHE A 142 1.51 -3.95 -6.57
C PHE A 142 2.85 -4.57 -6.17
N GLU A 143 2.81 -5.82 -5.64
CA GLU A 143 3.98 -6.52 -5.10
C GLU A 143 4.75 -7.22 -6.22
N GLU A 144 5.71 -6.54 -6.80
CA GLU A 144 6.50 -6.99 -7.95
C GLU A 144 7.43 -8.16 -7.65
N GLN A 145 7.67 -8.45 -6.37
CA GLN A 145 8.51 -9.60 -5.96
C GLN A 145 7.69 -10.87 -5.72
N ALA A 146 6.35 -10.78 -5.79
CA ALA A 146 5.47 -11.92 -5.73
C ALA A 146 5.48 -12.70 -7.05
N ASP A 147 5.09 -13.97 -7.01
CA ASP A 147 4.72 -14.70 -8.22
C ASP A 147 3.39 -14.14 -8.82
N ASP A 148 3.10 -14.51 -10.05
CA ASP A 148 1.94 -14.00 -10.79
C ASP A 148 0.62 -14.23 -10.04
N ASP A 149 0.43 -15.41 -9.42
CA ASP A 149 -0.79 -15.75 -8.69
C ASP A 149 -0.97 -14.87 -7.44
N MET A 150 0.11 -14.62 -6.71
CA MET A 150 0.09 -13.76 -5.53
C MET A 150 -0.07 -12.29 -5.91
N TYR A 151 0.61 -11.81 -6.97
CA TYR A 151 0.43 -10.48 -7.51
C TYR A 151 -1.04 -10.22 -7.85
N ASP A 152 -1.64 -11.10 -8.66
CA ASP A 152 -3.04 -11.05 -9.04
C ASP A 152 -3.98 -11.01 -7.84
N PHE A 153 -3.71 -11.86 -6.84
CA PHE A 153 -4.49 -11.90 -5.61
C PHE A 153 -4.43 -10.57 -4.86
N LEU A 154 -3.23 -10.01 -4.66
CA LEU A 154 -3.05 -8.76 -3.92
C LEU A 154 -3.66 -7.56 -4.64
N VAL A 155 -3.51 -7.49 -5.96
CA VAL A 155 -4.15 -6.45 -6.78
C VAL A 155 -5.67 -6.55 -6.67
N LYS A 156 -6.25 -7.72 -6.89
CA LYS A 156 -7.71 -7.92 -6.79
C LYS A 156 -8.24 -7.62 -5.40
N ALA A 157 -7.51 -7.99 -4.35
CA ALA A 157 -7.89 -7.72 -2.96
C ALA A 157 -7.83 -6.23 -2.58
N SER A 158 -6.95 -5.44 -3.20
CA SER A 158 -6.71 -4.04 -2.86
C SER A 158 -7.42 -3.04 -3.78
N VAL A 159 -7.51 -3.34 -5.07
CA VAL A 159 -8.17 -2.49 -6.08
C VAL A 159 -9.64 -2.87 -6.29
N GLY A 160 -9.95 -4.15 -6.12
CA GLY A 160 -11.21 -4.79 -6.45
C GLY A 160 -11.16 -5.48 -7.81
N GLU A 161 -11.64 -6.72 -7.87
CA GLU A 161 -11.52 -7.60 -9.03
C GLU A 161 -12.00 -6.95 -10.34
N LYS A 162 -13.19 -6.32 -10.29
CA LYS A 162 -13.76 -5.68 -11.47
C LYS A 162 -12.86 -4.55 -12.00
N ALA A 163 -12.37 -3.68 -11.13
CA ALA A 163 -11.52 -2.57 -11.53
C ALA A 163 -10.16 -3.05 -12.03
N ALA A 164 -9.57 -4.06 -11.40
CA ALA A 164 -8.31 -4.66 -11.82
C ALA A 164 -8.38 -5.21 -13.26
N LEU A 165 -9.46 -5.92 -13.60
CA LEU A 165 -9.72 -6.43 -14.96
C LEU A 165 -10.00 -5.31 -15.96
N GLU A 166 -10.85 -4.33 -15.63
CA GLU A 166 -11.21 -3.20 -16.51
C GLU A 166 -10.00 -2.32 -16.85
N LEU A 167 -9.05 -2.18 -15.93
CA LEU A 167 -7.83 -1.40 -16.13
C LEU A 167 -6.68 -2.21 -16.77
N GLY A 168 -6.86 -3.52 -16.95
CA GLY A 168 -5.84 -4.41 -17.51
C GLY A 168 -4.60 -4.52 -16.63
N ILE A 169 -4.80 -4.53 -15.29
CA ILE A 169 -3.72 -4.71 -14.33
C ILE A 169 -3.38 -6.21 -14.18
N VAL A 170 -4.40 -7.05 -14.26
CA VAL A 170 -4.35 -8.51 -14.17
C VAL A 170 -5.19 -9.14 -15.25
#